data_6f613b9006b5cceaf59bc99e87fa5152
#
_entry.id   6f613b9006b5cceaf59bc99e87fa5152
#
_cell.length_a   1.000
_cell.length_b   1.000
_cell.length_c   1.000
_cell.angle_alpha   90.00
_cell.angle_beta   90.00
_cell.angle_gamma   90.00
#
_symmetry.space_group_name_H-M   'P 1'
#
loop_
_entity.id
_entity.type
_entity.pdbx_description
1 polymer ?
#
loop_
_entity_poly.entity_id
_entity_poly.type
_entity_poly.pdbx_seq_one_letter_code
_entity_poly.pdbx_strand_id
1 'polypeptide(L)'
;MGACASGGCPVAEFLLGIPAWGWWAGAAGLFALWLAGQAWKREAFWSSLFYWTARAVCLAWFRLKYRMRVTGAENIPRKGGVVLCANHASYLDPPVLGCAAPHRLVRFMARRSLAKNKWLGILYHQLKAIMLDRDRGDLGALKAAIKRLKEGDAVGIFPEGTRSPDGTIQEAKGGIAFLLAKAAVPVVPMYIEGTFRAFPKGAKKFAPSRIAVTVGKPIPPEEILSAMPQKGDYAAAGALVMRRIAQLAPKDKP
;
A
#
# COMPACT_ATOMS: atom_id res chain seq x y z
N MET A 1 38.17 14.85 -60.33
CA MET A 1 37.08 15.76 -60.57
C MET A 1 35.78 15.00 -60.38
N GLY A 2 35.27 14.99 -59.19
CA GLY A 2 34.05 14.25 -58.82
C GLY A 2 33.10 15.23 -58.17
N ALA A 3 31.91 15.37 -58.74
CA ALA A 3 30.86 16.25 -58.27
C ALA A 3 30.27 15.71 -56.94
N CYS A 4 30.31 16.50 -55.88
CA CYS A 4 29.56 16.26 -54.67
C CYS A 4 28.07 16.52 -54.95
N ALA A 5 27.28 15.46 -54.94
CA ALA A 5 25.84 15.52 -55.02
C ALA A 5 25.27 16.16 -53.76
N SER A 6 24.57 17.28 -53.93
CA SER A 6 23.80 17.99 -52.91
C SER A 6 22.55 17.20 -52.53
N GLY A 7 22.72 16.18 -51.70
CA GLY A 7 21.61 15.50 -51.04
C GLY A 7 21.27 16.23 -49.73
N GLY A 8 20.27 17.11 -49.75
CA GLY A 8 19.72 17.73 -48.56
C GLY A 8 19.28 16.67 -47.57
N CYS A 9 19.59 16.85 -46.28
CA CYS A 9 19.17 15.91 -45.24
C CYS A 9 17.61 15.90 -45.17
N PRO A 10 16.91 14.79 -45.39
CA PRO A 10 15.45 14.76 -45.49
C PRO A 10 14.76 15.24 -44.16
N VAL A 11 15.49 15.21 -43.04
CA VAL A 11 15.02 15.76 -41.77
C VAL A 11 15.01 17.29 -41.78
N ALA A 12 16.00 17.92 -42.46
CA ALA A 12 16.06 19.38 -42.58
C ALA A 12 14.95 19.92 -43.47
N GLU A 13 14.64 19.24 -44.58
CA GLU A 13 13.53 19.63 -45.47
C GLU A 13 12.16 19.46 -44.82
N PHE A 14 11.96 18.41 -44.01
CA PHE A 14 10.75 18.20 -43.20
C PHE A 14 10.56 19.32 -42.18
N LEU A 15 11.64 19.73 -41.49
CA LEU A 15 11.56 20.78 -40.50
C LEU A 15 11.32 22.17 -41.11
N LEU A 16 11.86 22.46 -42.29
CA LEU A 16 11.64 23.73 -43.00
C LEU A 16 10.24 23.89 -43.57
N GLY A 17 9.52 22.79 -43.78
CA GLY A 17 8.14 22.78 -44.26
C GLY A 17 7.08 23.03 -43.16
N ILE A 18 7.48 23.06 -41.87
CA ILE A 18 6.52 23.31 -40.81
C ILE A 18 6.24 24.82 -40.72
N PRO A 19 4.98 25.25 -40.87
CA PRO A 19 4.62 26.65 -40.76
C PRO A 19 4.93 27.20 -39.34
N ALA A 20 5.24 28.47 -39.21
CA ALA A 20 5.67 29.09 -37.93
C ALA A 20 4.72 28.77 -36.76
N TRP A 21 3.40 28.71 -37.01
CA TRP A 21 2.44 28.35 -35.97
C TRP A 21 2.59 26.89 -35.47
N GLY A 22 3.08 25.97 -36.30
CA GLY A 22 3.36 24.60 -35.92
C GLY A 22 4.49 24.48 -34.89
N TRP A 23 5.53 25.33 -35.02
CA TRP A 23 6.60 25.41 -34.04
C TRP A 23 6.11 25.95 -32.69
N TRP A 24 5.26 26.97 -32.72
CA TRP A 24 4.66 27.53 -31.51
C TRP A 24 3.71 26.53 -30.83
N ALA A 25 2.92 25.79 -31.60
CA ALA A 25 2.05 24.74 -31.07
C ALA A 25 2.86 23.60 -30.42
N GLY A 26 3.95 23.18 -31.07
CA GLY A 26 4.89 22.20 -30.50
C GLY A 26 5.53 22.69 -29.20
N ALA A 27 6.03 23.93 -29.18
CA ALA A 27 6.63 24.53 -28.00
C ALA A 27 5.61 24.68 -26.85
N ALA A 28 4.38 25.11 -27.15
CA ALA A 28 3.30 25.21 -26.16
C ALA A 28 2.93 23.84 -25.59
N GLY A 29 2.89 22.78 -26.42
CA GLY A 29 2.67 21.41 -25.98
C GLY A 29 3.76 20.91 -25.04
N LEU A 30 5.02 21.11 -25.37
CA LEU A 30 6.16 20.75 -24.52
C LEU A 30 6.15 21.54 -23.20
N PHE A 31 5.83 22.82 -23.24
CA PHE A 31 5.71 23.64 -22.04
C PHE A 31 4.55 23.19 -21.15
N ALA A 32 3.39 22.83 -21.71
CA ALA A 32 2.26 22.26 -20.97
C ALA A 32 2.63 20.92 -20.31
N LEU A 33 3.35 20.04 -21.02
CA LEU A 33 3.86 18.78 -20.46
C LEU A 33 4.87 19.04 -19.34
N TRP A 34 5.74 20.03 -19.47
CA TRP A 34 6.67 20.42 -18.43
C TRP A 34 5.95 20.95 -17.20
N LEU A 35 4.95 21.85 -17.36
CA LEU A 35 4.12 22.35 -16.25
C LEU A 35 3.35 21.21 -15.57
N ALA A 36 2.75 20.29 -16.33
CA ALA A 36 2.09 19.12 -15.80
C ALA A 36 3.05 18.23 -14.99
N GLY A 37 4.28 18.05 -15.49
CA GLY A 37 5.35 17.34 -14.78
C GLY A 37 5.77 18.02 -13.48
N GLN A 38 5.83 19.36 -13.44
CA GLN A 38 6.11 20.11 -12.21
C GLN A 38 4.95 20.01 -11.21
N ALA A 39 3.70 20.14 -11.68
CA ALA A 39 2.52 19.95 -10.84
C ALA A 39 2.48 18.53 -10.23
N TRP A 40 2.74 17.50 -11.04
CA TRP A 40 2.84 16.10 -10.59
C TRP A 40 3.93 15.90 -9.53
N LYS A 41 5.13 16.46 -9.75
CA LYS A 41 6.24 16.39 -8.78
C LYS A 41 5.88 17.09 -7.47
N ARG A 42 5.24 18.26 -7.55
CA ARG A 42 4.79 19.00 -6.36
C ARG A 42 3.75 18.22 -5.57
N GLU A 43 2.75 17.65 -6.24
CA GLU A 43 1.71 16.82 -5.59
C GLU A 43 2.30 15.57 -4.95
N ALA A 44 3.21 14.86 -5.63
CA ALA A 44 3.91 13.70 -5.09
C ALA A 44 4.78 14.09 -3.87
N PHE A 45 5.47 15.23 -3.93
CA PHE A 45 6.27 15.75 -2.82
C PHE A 45 5.39 16.07 -1.60
N TRP A 46 4.34 16.86 -1.77
CA TRP A 46 3.46 17.25 -0.66
C TRP A 46 2.74 16.07 -0.03
N SER A 47 2.25 15.12 -0.83
CA SER A 47 1.64 13.91 -0.28
C SER A 47 2.64 13.03 0.46
N SER A 48 3.88 12.97 0.01
CA SER A 48 4.95 12.25 0.72
C SER A 48 5.30 12.94 2.03
N LEU A 49 5.50 14.25 2.02
CA LEU A 49 5.76 15.04 3.23
C LEU A 49 4.61 14.90 4.23
N PHE A 50 3.36 15.01 3.78
CA PHE A 50 2.18 14.79 4.61
C PHE A 50 2.19 13.40 5.27
N TYR A 51 2.46 12.35 4.49
CA TYR A 51 2.52 10.98 5.01
C TYR A 51 3.56 10.84 6.13
N TRP A 52 4.79 11.31 5.88
CA TRP A 52 5.87 11.17 6.86
C TRP A 52 5.63 12.00 8.12
N THR A 53 5.07 13.19 7.98
CA THR A 53 4.68 14.04 9.11
C THR A 53 3.55 13.39 9.91
N ALA A 54 2.48 12.95 9.25
CA ALA A 54 1.37 12.25 9.90
C ALA A 54 1.85 10.97 10.61
N ARG A 55 2.74 10.19 9.97
CA ARG A 55 3.36 9.02 10.57
C ARG A 55 4.17 9.38 11.81
N ALA A 56 4.99 10.43 11.75
CA ALA A 56 5.79 10.86 12.90
C ALA A 56 4.91 11.26 14.10
N VAL A 57 3.85 12.03 13.85
CA VAL A 57 2.86 12.43 14.87
C VAL A 57 2.15 11.20 15.45
N CYS A 58 1.67 10.29 14.59
CA CYS A 58 1.04 9.05 15.05
C CYS A 58 2.00 8.19 15.86
N LEU A 59 3.24 8.03 15.41
CA LEU A 59 4.25 7.24 16.12
C LEU A 59 4.57 7.84 17.50
N ALA A 60 4.72 9.16 17.59
CA ALA A 60 4.92 9.85 18.87
C ALA A 60 3.72 9.61 19.80
N TRP A 61 2.49 9.77 19.29
CA TRP A 61 1.28 9.53 20.05
C TRP A 61 1.17 8.07 20.54
N PHE A 62 1.42 7.09 19.68
CA PHE A 62 1.39 5.68 20.07
C PHE A 62 2.48 5.33 21.08
N ARG A 63 3.68 5.92 20.94
CA ARG A 63 4.78 5.69 21.91
C ARG A 63 4.46 6.29 23.28
N LEU A 64 3.96 7.51 23.31
CA LEU A 64 3.64 8.21 24.56
C LEU A 64 2.42 7.60 25.25
N LYS A 65 1.32 7.43 24.53
CA LYS A 65 0.05 6.99 25.12
C LYS A 65 -0.03 5.49 25.35
N TYR A 66 0.50 4.70 24.42
CA TYR A 66 0.35 3.23 24.41
C TYR A 66 1.67 2.49 24.58
N ARG A 67 2.77 3.20 24.81
CA ARG A 67 4.12 2.62 24.93
C ARG A 67 4.43 1.65 23.79
N MET A 68 4.06 2.02 22.56
CA MET A 68 4.19 1.19 21.38
C MET A 68 5.61 0.70 21.17
N ARG A 69 5.74 -0.60 20.98
CA ARG A 69 7.01 -1.28 20.63
C ARG A 69 6.85 -2.00 19.29
N VAL A 70 7.92 -2.03 18.52
CA VAL A 70 7.99 -2.77 17.26
C VAL A 70 9.24 -3.62 17.29
N THR A 71 9.10 -4.91 17.01
CA THR A 71 10.18 -5.89 16.89
C THR A 71 10.18 -6.49 15.48
N GLY A 72 11.36 -6.75 14.92
CA GLY A 72 11.50 -7.35 13.58
C GLY A 72 11.25 -6.38 12.42
N ALA A 73 11.25 -5.06 12.63
CA ALA A 73 11.01 -4.08 11.55
C ALA A 73 12.04 -4.17 10.41
N GLU A 74 13.23 -4.70 10.69
CA GLU A 74 14.29 -5.01 9.72
C GLU A 74 13.88 -6.05 8.68
N ASN A 75 12.89 -6.88 8.98
CA ASN A 75 12.33 -7.88 8.05
C ASN A 75 11.52 -7.25 6.91
N ILE A 76 11.16 -5.96 7.00
CA ILE A 76 10.43 -5.29 5.94
C ILE A 76 11.40 -4.87 4.82
N PRO A 77 11.24 -5.39 3.59
CA PRO A 77 12.08 -5.01 2.46
C PRO A 77 12.06 -3.51 2.20
N ARG A 78 13.23 -2.90 2.09
CA ARG A 78 13.35 -1.44 1.88
C ARG A 78 12.89 -0.98 0.50
N LYS A 79 12.98 -1.85 -0.50
CA LYS A 79 12.62 -1.59 -1.92
C LYS A 79 11.84 -2.76 -2.50
N GLY A 80 11.22 -2.53 -3.66
CA GLY A 80 10.39 -3.52 -4.35
C GLY A 80 9.00 -3.65 -3.76
N GLY A 81 8.10 -4.30 -4.47
CA GLY A 81 6.74 -4.57 -4.00
C GLY A 81 6.73 -5.49 -2.79
N VAL A 82 5.90 -5.18 -1.83
CA VAL A 82 5.74 -5.99 -0.62
C VAL A 82 4.33 -5.86 -0.07
N VAL A 83 3.75 -6.96 0.35
CA VAL A 83 2.49 -6.97 1.09
C VAL A 83 2.78 -7.08 2.58
N LEU A 84 2.29 -6.13 3.37
CA LEU A 84 2.33 -6.18 4.83
C LEU A 84 0.99 -6.69 5.32
N CYS A 85 0.95 -7.91 5.83
CA CYS A 85 -0.26 -8.57 6.29
C CYS A 85 -0.33 -8.60 7.80
N ALA A 86 -1.41 -8.07 8.40
CA ALA A 86 -1.61 -8.08 9.85
C ALA A 86 -3.02 -8.54 10.23
N ASN A 87 -3.19 -8.99 11.47
CA ASN A 87 -4.50 -9.18 12.09
C ASN A 87 -5.24 -7.85 12.25
N HIS A 88 -6.58 -7.89 12.26
CA HIS A 88 -7.42 -6.69 12.29
C HIS A 88 -8.45 -6.72 13.41
N ALA A 89 -8.22 -5.96 14.47
CA ALA A 89 -9.07 -5.92 15.65
C ALA A 89 -9.56 -4.51 16.03
N SER A 90 -8.93 -3.45 15.45
CA SER A 90 -9.18 -2.07 15.86
C SER A 90 -9.13 -1.09 14.68
N TYR A 91 -9.72 0.08 14.87
CA TYR A 91 -9.49 1.25 14.00
C TYR A 91 -8.04 1.77 14.07
N LEU A 92 -7.31 1.40 15.11
CA LEU A 92 -5.91 1.81 15.30
C LEU A 92 -4.92 0.96 14.49
N ASP A 93 -5.34 -0.20 13.96
CA ASP A 93 -4.41 -1.12 13.27
C ASP A 93 -3.75 -0.50 12.03
N PRO A 94 -4.47 0.20 11.12
CA PRO A 94 -3.84 0.78 9.94
C PRO A 94 -2.74 1.80 10.29
N PRO A 95 -2.97 2.82 11.14
CA PRO A 95 -1.90 3.73 11.51
C PRO A 95 -0.78 3.05 12.32
N VAL A 96 -1.07 2.04 13.15
CA VAL A 96 -0.06 1.26 13.87
C VAL A 96 0.82 0.49 12.90
N LEU A 97 0.23 -0.19 11.91
CA LEU A 97 0.99 -0.89 10.86
C LEU A 97 1.86 0.10 10.06
N GLY A 98 1.32 1.25 9.66
CA GLY A 98 2.09 2.29 8.98
C GLY A 98 3.26 2.82 9.82
N CYS A 99 3.08 2.95 11.15
CA CYS A 99 4.14 3.32 12.08
C CYS A 99 5.20 2.22 12.21
N ALA A 100 4.83 0.94 12.10
CA ALA A 100 5.76 -0.18 12.20
C ALA A 100 6.64 -0.37 10.96
N ALA A 101 6.36 0.32 9.84
CA ALA A 101 7.14 0.26 8.60
C ALA A 101 8.02 1.53 8.43
N PRO A 102 9.22 1.60 9.03
CA PRO A 102 9.99 2.86 9.16
C PRO A 102 10.50 3.41 7.85
N HIS A 103 10.70 2.58 6.82
CA HIS A 103 11.33 2.97 5.56
C HIS A 103 10.38 2.88 4.35
N ARG A 104 9.08 2.65 4.59
CA ARG A 104 8.10 2.44 3.53
C ARG A 104 6.89 3.34 3.70
N LEU A 105 6.46 3.94 2.60
CA LEU A 105 5.13 4.50 2.50
C LEU A 105 4.17 3.34 2.26
N VAL A 106 3.30 3.08 3.24
CA VAL A 106 2.34 1.97 3.17
C VAL A 106 1.01 2.47 2.61
N ARG A 107 0.57 1.87 1.51
CA ARG A 107 -0.75 2.12 0.94
C ARG A 107 -1.76 1.15 1.52
N PHE A 108 -2.83 1.66 2.07
CA PHE A 108 -3.90 0.83 2.61
C PHE A 108 -5.05 0.69 1.63
N MET A 109 -5.71 -0.45 1.68
CA MET A 109 -6.98 -0.64 0.99
C MET A 109 -8.10 -0.12 1.89
N ALA A 110 -8.88 0.84 1.39
CA ALA A 110 -9.97 1.48 2.14
C ALA A 110 -11.28 1.43 1.37
N ARG A 111 -12.41 1.28 2.09
CA ARG A 111 -13.73 1.29 1.46
C ARG A 111 -14.05 2.68 0.91
N ARG A 112 -14.55 2.77 -0.31
CA ARG A 112 -15.00 4.02 -0.93
C ARG A 112 -16.08 4.74 -0.10
N SER A 113 -16.92 3.98 0.61
CA SER A 113 -17.94 4.57 1.51
C SER A 113 -17.36 5.45 2.62
N LEU A 114 -16.12 5.19 3.06
CA LEU A 114 -15.43 6.02 4.05
C LEU A 114 -15.03 7.39 3.49
N ALA A 115 -14.79 7.47 2.17
CA ALA A 115 -14.47 8.73 1.50
C ALA A 115 -15.68 9.65 1.26
N LYS A 116 -16.91 9.20 1.56
CA LYS A 116 -18.11 10.07 1.55
C LYS A 116 -18.00 11.22 2.56
N ASN A 117 -17.30 11.00 3.67
CA ASN A 117 -16.91 12.09 4.55
C ASN A 117 -15.76 12.87 3.90
N LYS A 118 -15.97 14.18 3.66
CA LYS A 118 -15.04 15.07 2.97
C LYS A 118 -13.63 15.04 3.58
N TRP A 119 -13.52 15.09 4.89
CA TRP A 119 -12.24 15.09 5.60
C TRP A 119 -11.51 13.75 5.48
N LEU A 120 -12.24 12.64 5.63
CA LEU A 120 -11.67 11.29 5.41
C LEU A 120 -11.30 11.08 3.94
N GLY A 121 -12.09 11.62 3.00
CA GLY A 121 -11.78 11.58 1.58
C GLY A 121 -10.45 12.27 1.27
N ILE A 122 -10.21 13.48 1.80
CA ILE A 122 -8.94 14.19 1.68
C ILE A 122 -7.81 13.39 2.31
N LEU A 123 -8.00 12.87 3.53
CA LEU A 123 -7.00 12.05 4.21
C LEU A 123 -6.59 10.83 3.39
N TYR A 124 -7.56 10.05 2.90
CA TYR A 124 -7.28 8.87 2.08
C TYR A 124 -6.61 9.21 0.75
N HIS A 125 -6.96 10.35 0.14
CA HIS A 125 -6.27 10.85 -1.05
C HIS A 125 -4.80 11.17 -0.77
N GLN A 126 -4.52 11.89 0.32
CA GLN A 126 -3.14 12.22 0.72
C GLN A 126 -2.33 10.97 1.10
N LEU A 127 -2.95 10.00 1.72
CA LEU A 127 -2.33 8.70 2.02
C LEU A 127 -2.24 7.79 0.80
N LYS A 128 -2.74 8.22 -0.38
CA LYS A 128 -2.78 7.45 -1.63
C LYS A 128 -3.39 6.06 -1.42
N ALA A 129 -4.48 5.99 -0.64
CA ALA A 129 -5.17 4.75 -0.34
C ALA A 129 -5.81 4.14 -1.61
N ILE A 130 -5.84 2.82 -1.68
CA ILE A 130 -6.49 2.08 -2.75
C ILE A 130 -7.97 1.90 -2.39
N MET A 131 -8.85 2.56 -3.14
CA MET A 131 -10.28 2.55 -2.83
C MET A 131 -10.97 1.29 -3.30
N LEU A 132 -11.65 0.59 -2.36
CA LEU A 132 -12.48 -0.58 -2.58
C LEU A 132 -13.93 -0.18 -2.86
N ASP A 133 -14.51 -0.68 -3.94
CA ASP A 133 -15.92 -0.53 -4.27
C ASP A 133 -16.61 -1.91 -4.15
N ARG A 134 -17.28 -2.16 -3.04
CA ARG A 134 -17.91 -3.47 -2.76
C ARG A 134 -19.09 -3.79 -3.67
N ASP A 135 -19.77 -2.76 -4.20
CA ASP A 135 -21.00 -2.94 -4.98
C ASP A 135 -20.73 -3.48 -6.39
N ARG A 136 -19.45 -3.45 -6.84
CA ARG A 136 -19.02 -3.92 -8.16
C ARG A 136 -18.04 -5.11 -8.12
N GLY A 137 -17.98 -5.82 -6.98
CA GLY A 137 -16.97 -6.87 -6.79
C GLY A 137 -15.54 -6.30 -6.76
N ASP A 138 -14.80 -6.56 -5.71
CA ASP A 138 -13.50 -5.95 -5.39
C ASP A 138 -12.36 -6.15 -6.43
N LEU A 139 -12.65 -6.71 -7.62
CA LEU A 139 -11.65 -7.00 -8.67
C LEU A 139 -10.89 -5.76 -9.14
N GLY A 140 -11.55 -4.60 -9.21
CA GLY A 140 -10.91 -3.34 -9.60
C GLY A 140 -9.84 -2.89 -8.61
N ALA A 141 -10.15 -2.96 -7.33
CA ALA A 141 -9.22 -2.60 -6.26
C ALA A 141 -8.10 -3.64 -6.11
N LEU A 142 -8.39 -4.94 -6.30
CA LEU A 142 -7.37 -5.98 -6.31
C LEU A 142 -6.39 -5.77 -7.48
N LYS A 143 -6.89 -5.47 -8.67
CA LYS A 143 -6.05 -5.11 -9.83
C LYS A 143 -5.20 -3.86 -9.55
N ALA A 144 -5.79 -2.83 -8.93
CA ALA A 144 -5.06 -1.62 -8.55
C ALA A 144 -3.97 -1.91 -7.51
N ALA A 145 -4.24 -2.75 -6.51
CA ALA A 145 -3.25 -3.18 -5.52
C ALA A 145 -2.10 -3.97 -6.17
N ILE A 146 -2.41 -4.93 -7.06
CA ILE A 146 -1.40 -5.68 -7.82
C ILE A 146 -0.54 -4.74 -8.67
N LYS A 147 -1.14 -3.75 -9.34
CA LYS A 147 -0.41 -2.75 -10.12
C LYS A 147 0.58 -1.99 -9.22
N ARG A 148 0.13 -1.50 -8.06
CA ARG A 148 0.99 -0.78 -7.09
C ARG A 148 2.14 -1.63 -6.58
N LEU A 149 1.87 -2.90 -6.28
CA LEU A 149 2.90 -3.86 -5.87
C LEU A 149 3.96 -4.05 -6.96
N LYS A 150 3.55 -4.18 -8.23
CA LYS A 150 4.48 -4.27 -9.38
C LYS A 150 5.28 -2.98 -9.59
N GLU A 151 4.74 -1.82 -9.23
CA GLU A 151 5.44 -0.52 -9.24
C GLU A 151 6.42 -0.37 -8.06
N GLY A 152 6.51 -1.38 -7.17
CA GLY A 152 7.44 -1.38 -6.04
C GLY A 152 6.87 -0.80 -4.74
N ASP A 153 5.57 -0.53 -4.66
CA ASP A 153 4.94 -0.01 -3.44
C ASP A 153 4.80 -1.07 -2.33
N ALA A 154 4.69 -0.61 -1.09
CA ALA A 154 4.25 -1.42 0.03
C ALA A 154 2.72 -1.28 0.20
N VAL A 155 2.01 -2.40 0.25
CA VAL A 155 0.56 -2.43 0.45
C VAL A 155 0.24 -3.11 1.78
N GLY A 156 -0.42 -2.37 2.67
CA GLY A 156 -0.91 -2.88 3.95
C GLY A 156 -2.29 -3.52 3.79
N ILE A 157 -2.42 -4.77 4.22
CA ILE A 157 -3.63 -5.56 4.07
C ILE A 157 -3.96 -6.24 5.41
N PHE A 158 -5.25 -6.28 5.69
CA PHE A 158 -5.82 -7.09 6.76
C PHE A 158 -6.59 -8.24 6.11
N PRO A 159 -6.03 -9.46 6.09
CA PRO A 159 -6.62 -10.57 5.32
C PRO A 159 -8.03 -10.94 5.76
N GLU A 160 -8.39 -10.70 6.99
CA GLU A 160 -9.72 -10.90 7.57
C GLU A 160 -10.82 -10.05 6.88
N GLY A 161 -10.44 -8.95 6.21
CA GLY A 161 -11.34 -8.04 5.48
C GLY A 161 -12.35 -7.29 6.36
N THR A 162 -12.39 -7.58 7.65
CA THR A 162 -13.21 -6.87 8.66
C THR A 162 -12.50 -6.95 10.00
N ARG A 163 -12.84 -6.06 10.92
CA ARG A 163 -12.29 -6.09 12.28
C ARG A 163 -12.92 -7.24 13.06
N SER A 164 -12.08 -7.96 13.79
CA SER A 164 -12.50 -8.98 14.73
C SER A 164 -13.46 -8.38 15.79
N PRO A 165 -14.57 -9.06 16.11
CA PRO A 165 -15.50 -8.60 17.13
C PRO A 165 -14.99 -8.81 18.56
N ASP A 166 -14.14 -9.81 18.77
CA ASP A 166 -13.64 -10.28 20.07
C ASP A 166 -12.12 -10.19 20.24
N GLY A 167 -11.41 -9.72 19.20
CA GLY A 167 -9.95 -9.58 19.21
C GLY A 167 -9.22 -10.85 18.81
N THR A 168 -9.92 -11.94 18.46
CA THR A 168 -9.31 -13.16 17.92
C THR A 168 -8.95 -12.99 16.45
N ILE A 169 -7.94 -13.73 15.98
CA ILE A 169 -7.56 -13.78 14.57
C ILE A 169 -8.65 -14.53 13.80
N GLN A 170 -9.13 -13.93 12.72
CA GLN A 170 -10.14 -14.51 11.84
C GLN A 170 -9.48 -15.14 10.59
N GLU A 171 -10.25 -15.91 9.84
CA GLU A 171 -9.80 -16.48 8.57
C GLU A 171 -9.64 -15.41 7.49
N ALA A 172 -8.73 -15.67 6.53
CA ALA A 172 -8.54 -14.82 5.38
C ALA A 172 -9.73 -14.89 4.42
N LYS A 173 -10.17 -13.75 3.89
CA LYS A 173 -11.20 -13.72 2.84
C LYS A 173 -10.62 -14.02 1.47
N GLY A 174 -11.39 -14.77 0.65
CA GLY A 174 -10.95 -15.30 -0.64
C GLY A 174 -10.41 -14.24 -1.62
N GLY A 175 -10.98 -13.02 -1.66
CA GLY A 175 -10.48 -11.94 -2.51
C GLY A 175 -9.05 -11.51 -2.16
N ILE A 176 -8.72 -11.50 -0.86
CA ILE A 176 -7.38 -11.13 -0.40
C ILE A 176 -6.40 -12.29 -0.64
N ALA A 177 -6.84 -13.52 -0.40
CA ALA A 177 -6.07 -14.71 -0.72
C ALA A 177 -5.70 -14.77 -2.22
N PHE A 178 -6.63 -14.40 -3.10
CA PHE A 178 -6.35 -14.22 -4.53
C PHE A 178 -5.26 -13.16 -4.79
N LEU A 179 -5.32 -12.01 -4.13
CA LEU A 179 -4.30 -10.97 -4.29
C LEU A 179 -2.93 -11.48 -3.84
N LEU A 180 -2.83 -12.15 -2.69
CA LEU A 180 -1.59 -12.69 -2.16
C LEU A 180 -0.94 -13.66 -3.15
N ALA A 181 -1.74 -14.56 -3.75
CA ALA A 181 -1.27 -15.50 -4.75
C ALA A 181 -0.89 -14.86 -6.09
N LYS A 182 -1.57 -13.78 -6.51
CA LYS A 182 -1.37 -13.14 -7.83
C LYS A 182 -0.37 -11.99 -7.83
N ALA A 183 -0.05 -11.44 -6.67
CA ALA A 183 0.87 -10.30 -6.57
C ALA A 183 2.31 -10.68 -6.93
N ALA A 184 2.71 -11.94 -6.70
CA ALA A 184 4.07 -12.46 -6.95
C ALA A 184 5.16 -11.58 -6.28
N VAL A 185 4.89 -11.13 -5.07
CA VAL A 185 5.79 -10.33 -4.23
C VAL A 185 5.85 -10.92 -2.82
N PRO A 186 6.93 -10.67 -2.06
CA PRO A 186 7.02 -11.13 -0.68
C PRO A 186 5.87 -10.63 0.18
N VAL A 187 5.40 -11.49 1.09
CA VAL A 187 4.39 -11.15 2.10
C VAL A 187 5.05 -11.14 3.47
N VAL A 188 4.99 -10.02 4.16
CA VAL A 188 5.51 -9.88 5.53
C VAL A 188 4.34 -10.04 6.51
N PRO A 189 4.29 -11.15 7.27
CA PRO A 189 3.30 -11.34 8.30
C PRO A 189 3.62 -10.45 9.50
N MET A 190 2.61 -9.81 10.06
CA MET A 190 2.74 -8.93 11.23
C MET A 190 1.64 -9.26 12.23
N TYR A 191 1.97 -9.24 13.51
CA TYR A 191 1.00 -9.37 14.58
C TYR A 191 0.91 -8.08 15.38
N ILE A 192 -0.31 -7.54 15.48
CA ILE A 192 -0.61 -6.33 16.23
C ILE A 192 -1.35 -6.71 17.49
N GLU A 193 -0.79 -6.35 18.63
CA GLU A 193 -1.35 -6.59 19.95
C GLU A 193 -1.76 -5.29 20.64
N GLY A 194 -2.78 -5.39 21.50
CA GLY A 194 -3.20 -4.30 22.41
C GLY A 194 -4.15 -3.27 21.78
N THR A 195 -4.27 -3.22 20.44
CA THR A 195 -5.18 -2.29 19.75
C THR A 195 -6.64 -2.60 20.00
N PHE A 196 -7.02 -3.88 20.10
CA PHE A 196 -8.38 -4.29 20.47
C PHE A 196 -8.77 -3.74 21.83
N ARG A 197 -7.91 -3.88 22.86
CA ARG A 197 -8.15 -3.32 24.19
C ARG A 197 -8.19 -1.79 24.17
N ALA A 198 -7.32 -1.16 23.36
CA ALA A 198 -7.22 0.28 23.24
C ALA A 198 -8.47 0.93 22.60
N PHE A 199 -8.99 0.35 21.52
CA PHE A 199 -10.10 0.92 20.76
C PHE A 199 -10.79 -0.14 19.86
N PRO A 200 -11.60 -1.04 20.45
CA PRO A 200 -12.32 -2.07 19.68
C PRO A 200 -13.41 -1.48 18.79
N LYS A 201 -13.99 -2.32 17.94
CA LYS A 201 -15.14 -1.95 17.11
C LYS A 201 -16.30 -1.52 18.01
N GLY A 202 -16.85 -0.32 17.75
CA GLY A 202 -17.98 0.24 18.52
C GLY A 202 -17.58 1.04 19.76
N ALA A 203 -16.30 1.03 20.16
CA ALA A 203 -15.83 1.86 21.27
C ALA A 203 -16.01 3.35 20.95
N LYS A 204 -16.41 4.12 21.96
CA LYS A 204 -16.54 5.59 21.90
C LYS A 204 -15.37 6.32 22.55
N LYS A 205 -14.56 5.61 23.35
CA LYS A 205 -13.43 6.18 24.10
C LYS A 205 -12.21 5.29 23.98
N PHE A 206 -11.04 5.90 24.02
CA PHE A 206 -9.77 5.19 24.07
C PHE A 206 -9.49 4.65 25.47
N ALA A 207 -9.20 3.37 25.57
CA ALA A 207 -8.82 2.74 26.84
C ALA A 207 -7.30 2.63 26.99
N PRO A 208 -6.77 2.59 28.21
CA PRO A 208 -5.37 2.29 28.47
C PRO A 208 -4.98 0.91 27.94
N SER A 209 -3.87 0.84 27.23
CA SER A 209 -3.33 -0.42 26.70
C SER A 209 -1.84 -0.25 26.42
N ARG A 210 -1.14 -1.37 26.21
CA ARG A 210 0.19 -1.37 25.58
C ARG A 210 0.02 -1.93 24.17
N ILE A 211 0.64 -1.28 23.18
CA ILE A 211 0.60 -1.74 21.80
C ILE A 211 1.95 -2.34 21.45
N ALA A 212 1.94 -3.55 20.90
CA ALA A 212 3.14 -4.19 20.37
C ALA A 212 2.89 -4.64 18.94
N VAL A 213 3.92 -4.55 18.11
CA VAL A 213 3.91 -5.07 16.75
C VAL A 213 5.09 -6.00 16.57
N THR A 214 4.82 -7.25 16.22
CA THR A 214 5.84 -8.23 15.86
C THR A 214 5.81 -8.43 14.36
N VAL A 215 6.94 -8.18 13.70
CA VAL A 215 7.13 -8.31 12.25
C VAL A 215 7.88 -9.61 11.99
N GLY A 216 7.25 -10.55 11.31
CA GLY A 216 7.82 -11.83 10.95
C GLY A 216 8.74 -11.75 9.73
N LYS A 217 9.43 -12.86 9.45
CA LYS A 217 10.24 -13.00 8.23
C LYS A 217 9.33 -12.97 7.00
N PRO A 218 9.77 -12.36 5.88
CA PRO A 218 9.04 -12.37 4.63
C PRO A 218 8.76 -13.80 4.16
N ILE A 219 7.54 -14.05 3.74
CA ILE A 219 7.13 -15.28 3.04
C ILE A 219 7.39 -15.03 1.55
N PRO A 220 8.28 -15.78 0.90
CA PRO A 220 8.55 -15.59 -0.52
C PRO A 220 7.33 -16.01 -1.37
N PRO A 221 7.18 -15.45 -2.59
CA PRO A 221 6.04 -15.77 -3.47
C PRO A 221 5.93 -17.27 -3.78
N GLU A 222 7.07 -17.95 -3.92
CA GLU A 222 7.15 -19.37 -4.22
C GLU A 222 6.53 -20.23 -3.10
N GLU A 223 6.72 -19.85 -1.83
CA GLU A 223 6.12 -20.53 -0.69
C GLU A 223 4.59 -20.37 -0.67
N ILE A 224 4.09 -19.18 -1.04
CA ILE A 224 2.66 -18.92 -1.15
C ILE A 224 2.03 -19.76 -2.26
N LEU A 225 2.72 -19.85 -3.42
CA LEU A 225 2.25 -20.63 -4.56
C LEU A 225 2.31 -22.13 -4.28
N SER A 226 3.35 -22.62 -3.63
CA SER A 226 3.49 -24.04 -3.27
C SER A 226 2.50 -24.51 -2.20
N ALA A 227 1.97 -23.58 -1.40
CA ALA A 227 0.92 -23.91 -0.42
C ALA A 227 -0.44 -24.21 -1.06
N MET A 228 -0.63 -23.92 -2.36
CA MET A 228 -1.89 -24.19 -3.07
C MET A 228 -1.82 -25.59 -3.71
N PRO A 229 -2.59 -26.58 -3.22
CA PRO A 229 -2.58 -27.95 -3.78
C PRO A 229 -3.07 -28.00 -5.23
N GLN A 230 -3.95 -27.06 -5.61
CA GLN A 230 -4.44 -26.92 -6.98
C GLN A 230 -4.39 -25.46 -7.42
N LYS A 231 -4.22 -25.24 -8.74
CA LYS A 231 -4.27 -23.89 -9.32
C LYS A 231 -5.64 -23.27 -9.06
N GLY A 232 -5.66 -22.18 -8.29
CA GLY A 232 -6.91 -21.48 -7.92
C GLY A 232 -7.40 -21.73 -6.49
N ASP A 233 -6.76 -22.60 -5.73
CA ASP A 233 -7.03 -22.78 -4.29
C ASP A 233 -6.39 -21.64 -3.48
N TYR A 234 -6.96 -20.47 -3.63
CA TYR A 234 -6.47 -19.27 -2.93
C TYR A 234 -6.70 -19.34 -1.42
N ALA A 235 -7.63 -20.19 -0.93
CA ALA A 235 -7.89 -20.33 0.49
C ALA A 235 -6.67 -20.86 1.24
N ALA A 236 -5.95 -21.83 0.66
CA ALA A 236 -4.73 -22.39 1.24
C ALA A 236 -3.60 -21.33 1.37
N ALA A 237 -3.44 -20.45 0.37
CA ALA A 237 -2.50 -19.33 0.45
C ALA A 237 -2.88 -18.34 1.56
N GLY A 238 -4.17 -18.03 1.71
CA GLY A 238 -4.67 -17.20 2.81
C GLY A 238 -4.42 -17.84 4.18
N ALA A 239 -4.71 -19.12 4.30
CA ALA A 239 -4.50 -19.88 5.54
C ALA A 239 -3.02 -19.93 5.95
N LEU A 240 -2.10 -20.09 4.99
CA LEU A 240 -0.66 -20.02 5.25
C LEU A 240 -0.30 -18.68 5.91
N VAL A 241 -0.70 -17.56 5.31
CA VAL A 241 -0.38 -16.21 5.82
C VAL A 241 -1.00 -16.01 7.21
N MET A 242 -2.26 -16.42 7.43
CA MET A 242 -2.89 -16.31 8.75
C MET A 242 -2.19 -17.15 9.81
N ARG A 243 -1.75 -18.37 9.49
CA ARG A 243 -0.93 -19.18 10.41
C ARG A 243 0.39 -18.48 10.76
N ARG A 244 1.07 -17.89 9.78
CA ARG A 244 2.31 -17.13 10.03
C ARG A 244 2.06 -15.92 10.93
N ILE A 245 0.93 -15.22 10.76
CA ILE A 245 0.54 -14.13 11.66
C ILE A 245 0.28 -14.66 13.08
N ALA A 246 -0.47 -15.75 13.21
CA ALA A 246 -0.80 -16.35 14.50
C ALA A 246 0.45 -16.83 15.27
N GLN A 247 1.45 -17.36 14.56
CA GLN A 247 2.72 -17.79 15.16
C GLN A 247 3.55 -16.64 15.76
N LEU A 248 3.26 -15.38 15.38
CA LEU A 248 3.91 -14.19 15.95
C LEU A 248 3.23 -13.71 17.23
N ALA A 249 2.06 -14.25 17.55
CA ALA A 249 1.40 -13.93 18.82
C ALA A 249 2.25 -14.43 20.00
N PRO A 250 2.32 -13.65 21.10
CA PRO A 250 2.98 -14.10 22.32
C PRO A 250 2.41 -15.45 22.78
N LYS A 251 3.29 -16.38 23.17
CA LYS A 251 2.88 -17.73 23.65
C LYS A 251 2.16 -17.67 25.01
N ASP A 252 2.39 -16.61 25.76
CA ASP A 252 1.80 -16.40 27.08
C ASP A 252 0.70 -15.32 27.00
N LYS A 253 -0.43 -15.67 26.37
CA LYS A 253 -1.66 -14.90 26.61
C LYS A 253 -2.37 -15.50 27.81
N PRO A 254 -2.56 -14.75 28.92
CA PRO A 254 -3.46 -15.17 29.99
C PRO A 254 -4.90 -15.22 29.48
#